data_ca81b81580c7e732f15cd7042830de5b
#
_entry.id   ca81b81580c7e732f15cd7042830de5b
#
_cell.length_a   1.000
_cell.length_b   1.000
_cell.length_c   1.000
_cell.angle_alpha   90.00
_cell.angle_beta   90.00
_cell.angle_gamma   90.00
#
_symmetry.space_group_name_H-M   'P 1'
#
loop_
_entity.id
_entity.type
_entity.pdbx_description
1 polymer ?
#
loop_
_entity_poly.entity_id
_entity_poly.type
_entity_poly.pdbx_seq_one_letter_code
_entity_poly.pdbx_strand_id
1 'polypeptide(L)'
;MKKILALSCCCVDFFPEKNIINAGGNALNVAISCVKTGKADVSLMGNIGKDKYAEEIIKTADKYKINRQKLYMADGVTAHNKIYLTDEGEKYEKSDSWTNGVYAEFRLSEENIEYMKTFDAVASTFNDPNFKHTLDVRRNAHFLLSMDFLDHAPKDEWENYFPAIDLFFISGKNEYSPLLKKWSEKYNTLFVSTLGAHGSIAYKNGIEYSCEAVKVEKVVDTTGCGDSYQGAFIVDYLINGDILSAMKAGSKSASVTLSHVGAF
;
A
#
# COMPACT_ATOMS: atom_id res chain seq x y z
N MET A 1 -11.06 14.56 -10.67
CA MET A 1 -10.11 13.87 -9.77
C MET A 1 -9.95 12.44 -10.23
N LYS A 2 -8.82 11.79 -9.99
CA LYS A 2 -8.61 10.37 -10.32
C LYS A 2 -9.31 9.50 -9.28
N LYS A 3 -9.99 8.45 -9.72
CA LYS A 3 -10.67 7.51 -8.83
C LYS A 3 -9.73 6.36 -8.48
N ILE A 4 -9.45 6.15 -7.20
CA ILE A 4 -8.53 5.11 -6.73
C ILE A 4 -9.23 4.22 -5.73
N LEU A 5 -9.14 2.91 -5.92
CA LEU A 5 -9.58 1.89 -4.98
C LEU A 5 -8.37 1.31 -4.26
N ALA A 6 -8.36 1.39 -2.94
CA ALA A 6 -7.41 0.67 -2.12
C ALA A 6 -8.06 -0.64 -1.61
N LEU A 7 -7.52 -1.75 -2.07
CA LEU A 7 -7.97 -3.11 -1.79
C LEU A 7 -6.83 -3.88 -1.11
N SER A 8 -6.84 -3.94 0.18
CA SER A 8 -5.92 -4.71 1.02
C SER A 8 -6.34 -4.59 2.48
N CYS A 9 -5.43 -4.87 3.39
CA CYS A 9 -5.66 -4.82 4.81
C CYS A 9 -5.92 -3.40 5.31
N CYS A 10 -7.06 -3.22 6.00
CA CYS A 10 -7.26 -2.14 6.97
C CYS A 10 -7.09 -2.76 8.35
N CYS A 11 -6.12 -2.32 9.13
CA CYS A 11 -5.82 -2.86 10.44
C CYS A 11 -5.56 -1.75 11.46
N VAL A 12 -5.22 -2.14 12.67
CA VAL A 12 -4.73 -1.20 13.67
C VAL A 12 -3.41 -1.69 14.27
N ASP A 13 -2.56 -0.74 14.63
CA ASP A 13 -1.42 -0.95 15.51
C ASP A 13 -1.88 -0.68 16.94
N PHE A 14 -1.88 -1.72 17.76
CA PHE A 14 -2.30 -1.66 19.16
C PHE A 14 -1.09 -1.75 20.08
N PHE A 15 -0.92 -0.76 20.93
CA PHE A 15 0.12 -0.69 21.97
C PHE A 15 -0.48 -1.05 23.33
N PRO A 16 -0.38 -2.32 23.77
CA PRO A 16 -1.07 -2.80 24.97
C PRO A 16 -0.73 -2.04 26.24
N GLU A 17 0.56 -1.71 26.45
CA GLU A 17 1.04 -1.03 27.66
C GLU A 17 0.48 0.38 27.79
N LYS A 18 0.16 1.04 26.68
CA LYS A 18 -0.35 2.42 26.62
C LYS A 18 -1.85 2.47 26.33
N ASN A 19 -2.47 1.34 26.03
CA ASN A 19 -3.84 1.27 25.51
C ASN A 19 -4.10 2.24 24.34
N ILE A 20 -3.11 2.38 23.45
CA ILE A 20 -3.18 3.23 22.25
C ILE A 20 -3.53 2.35 21.06
N ILE A 21 -4.47 2.81 20.24
CA ILE A 21 -4.90 2.19 18.99
C ILE A 21 -4.67 3.20 17.88
N ASN A 22 -3.84 2.86 16.91
CA ASN A 22 -3.60 3.67 15.72
C ASN A 22 -4.16 2.92 14.50
N ALA A 23 -5.08 3.57 13.77
CA ALA A 23 -5.54 3.01 12.50
C ALA A 23 -4.37 2.95 11.50
N GLY A 24 -4.38 1.93 10.64
CA GLY A 24 -3.33 1.67 9.66
C GLY A 24 -3.69 0.55 8.71
N GLY A 25 -2.66 -0.12 8.20
CA GLY A 25 -2.74 -1.16 7.18
C GLY A 25 -2.59 -0.58 5.78
N ASN A 26 -2.04 -1.39 4.87
CA ASN A 26 -1.64 -0.95 3.54
C ASN A 26 -2.75 -0.20 2.80
N ALA A 27 -3.99 -0.72 2.82
CA ALA A 27 -5.10 -0.08 2.12
C ALA A 27 -5.41 1.31 2.67
N LEU A 28 -5.51 1.47 4.00
CA LEU A 28 -5.84 2.75 4.61
C LEU A 28 -4.71 3.77 4.43
N ASN A 29 -3.46 3.33 4.61
CA ASN A 29 -2.27 4.18 4.46
C ASN A 29 -2.14 4.71 3.02
N VAL A 30 -2.25 3.83 2.02
CA VAL A 30 -2.25 4.22 0.59
C VAL A 30 -3.41 5.16 0.29
N ALA A 31 -4.62 4.85 0.78
CA ALA A 31 -5.80 5.68 0.57
C ALA A 31 -5.61 7.10 1.10
N ILE A 32 -5.10 7.24 2.33
CA ILE A 32 -4.83 8.56 2.94
C ILE A 32 -3.75 9.31 2.16
N SER A 33 -2.70 8.63 1.74
CA SER A 33 -1.66 9.25 0.91
C SER A 33 -2.23 9.77 -0.41
N CYS A 34 -3.07 9.00 -1.09
CA CYS A 34 -3.75 9.45 -2.31
C CYS A 34 -4.61 10.69 -2.05
N VAL A 35 -5.42 10.71 -0.98
CA VAL A 35 -6.28 11.84 -0.61
C VAL A 35 -5.45 13.09 -0.31
N LYS A 36 -4.34 12.96 0.41
CA LYS A 36 -3.43 14.08 0.75
C LYS A 36 -2.85 14.79 -0.47
N THR A 37 -2.81 14.14 -1.63
CA THR A 37 -2.41 14.83 -2.89
C THR A 37 -3.40 15.91 -3.33
N GLY A 38 -4.65 15.87 -2.85
CA GLY A 38 -5.73 16.76 -3.29
C GLY A 38 -6.24 16.49 -4.71
N LYS A 39 -5.82 15.40 -5.36
CA LYS A 39 -6.08 15.11 -6.78
C LYS A 39 -6.81 13.78 -7.01
N ALA A 40 -7.17 13.05 -5.94
CA ALA A 40 -7.82 11.75 -6.02
C ALA A 40 -9.09 11.68 -5.18
N ASP A 41 -10.10 10.96 -5.71
CA ASP A 41 -11.24 10.43 -4.98
C ASP A 41 -10.94 8.97 -4.64
N VAL A 42 -10.99 8.62 -3.35
CA VAL A 42 -10.49 7.33 -2.88
C VAL A 42 -11.58 6.53 -2.20
N SER A 43 -11.59 5.23 -2.50
CA SER A 43 -12.47 4.25 -1.84
C SER A 43 -11.65 3.15 -1.20
N LEU A 44 -12.17 2.60 -0.09
CA LEU A 44 -11.67 1.38 0.55
C LEU A 44 -12.57 0.20 0.21
N MET A 45 -11.97 -0.99 0.07
CA MET A 45 -12.69 -2.25 -0.08
C MET A 45 -12.01 -3.33 0.77
N GLY A 46 -12.81 -4.06 1.55
CA GLY A 46 -12.33 -5.15 2.39
C GLY A 46 -13.29 -5.44 3.54
N ASN A 47 -12.84 -6.28 4.49
CA ASN A 47 -13.55 -6.55 5.73
C ASN A 47 -12.83 -5.96 6.93
N ILE A 48 -13.63 -5.41 7.87
CA ILE A 48 -13.24 -5.07 9.24
C ILE A 48 -14.20 -5.77 10.22
N GLY A 49 -13.79 -5.96 11.45
CA GLY A 49 -14.60 -6.59 12.48
C GLY A 49 -15.71 -5.69 13.03
N LYS A 50 -16.44 -6.20 14.02
CA LYS A 50 -17.42 -5.43 14.82
C LYS A 50 -16.83 -5.16 16.20
N ASP A 51 -15.76 -4.37 16.26
CA ASP A 51 -15.00 -4.12 17.47
C ASP A 51 -14.46 -2.67 17.53
N LYS A 52 -13.83 -2.32 18.66
CA LYS A 52 -13.22 -0.99 18.86
C LYS A 52 -12.14 -0.63 17.82
N TYR A 53 -11.51 -1.64 17.21
CA TYR A 53 -10.49 -1.44 16.18
C TYR A 53 -11.14 -0.96 14.87
N ALA A 54 -12.28 -1.56 14.50
CA ALA A 54 -13.07 -1.10 13.36
C ALA A 54 -13.54 0.35 13.53
N GLU A 55 -13.95 0.73 14.73
CA GLU A 55 -14.40 2.12 15.03
C GLU A 55 -13.29 3.14 14.73
N GLU A 56 -12.02 2.84 15.07
CA GLU A 56 -10.90 3.73 14.81
C GLU A 56 -10.58 3.83 13.31
N ILE A 57 -10.68 2.72 12.58
CA ILE A 57 -10.54 2.71 11.11
C ILE A 57 -11.64 3.55 10.46
N ILE A 58 -12.89 3.36 10.85
CA ILE A 58 -14.05 4.10 10.33
C ILE A 58 -13.88 5.60 10.59
N LYS A 59 -13.58 5.98 11.82
CA LYS A 59 -13.36 7.37 12.23
C LYS A 59 -12.24 8.00 11.40
N THR A 60 -11.17 7.26 11.16
CA THR A 60 -10.05 7.75 10.35
C THR A 60 -10.44 7.89 8.89
N ALA A 61 -11.11 6.91 8.29
CA ALA A 61 -11.59 6.99 6.92
C ALA A 61 -12.55 8.19 6.72
N ASP A 62 -13.47 8.41 7.66
CA ASP A 62 -14.42 9.54 7.64
C ASP A 62 -13.70 10.90 7.77
N LYS A 63 -12.69 11.00 8.66
CA LYS A 63 -11.83 12.19 8.80
C LYS A 63 -11.18 12.61 7.49
N TYR A 64 -10.69 11.64 6.71
CA TYR A 64 -10.06 11.88 5.41
C TYR A 64 -11.05 11.86 4.24
N LYS A 65 -12.36 11.74 4.49
CA LYS A 65 -13.42 11.70 3.48
C LYS A 65 -13.22 10.57 2.45
N ILE A 66 -12.68 9.44 2.89
CA ILE A 66 -12.50 8.25 2.07
C ILE A 66 -13.85 7.53 1.97
N ASN A 67 -14.25 7.15 0.76
CA ASN A 67 -15.46 6.36 0.56
C ASN A 67 -15.24 4.93 1.07
N ARG A 68 -16.06 4.52 2.03
CA ARG A 68 -16.00 3.20 2.67
C ARG A 68 -17.23 2.32 2.39
N GLN A 69 -17.98 2.62 1.32
CA GLN A 69 -19.21 1.87 0.98
C GLN A 69 -18.94 0.37 0.78
N LYS A 70 -17.73 -0.02 0.37
CA LYS A 70 -17.29 -1.40 0.17
C LYS A 70 -16.32 -1.90 1.27
N LEU A 71 -16.25 -1.18 2.38
CA LEU A 71 -15.59 -1.64 3.61
C LEU A 71 -16.66 -2.26 4.50
N TYR A 72 -16.73 -3.59 4.53
CA TYR A 72 -17.80 -4.33 5.18
C TYR A 72 -17.47 -4.66 6.63
N MET A 73 -18.47 -4.59 7.49
CA MET A 73 -18.37 -5.04 8.88
C MET A 73 -18.79 -6.52 8.97
N ALA A 74 -17.85 -7.39 9.28
CA ALA A 74 -18.07 -8.84 9.45
C ALA A 74 -18.04 -9.24 10.93
N ASP A 75 -18.67 -10.38 11.25
CA ASP A 75 -18.62 -10.92 12.60
C ASP A 75 -17.22 -11.48 12.88
N GLY A 76 -16.55 -10.96 13.90
CA GLY A 76 -15.20 -11.31 14.28
C GLY A 76 -14.35 -10.08 14.60
N VAL A 77 -13.04 -10.30 14.73
CA VAL A 77 -12.09 -9.24 15.10
C VAL A 77 -11.49 -8.58 13.85
N THR A 78 -11.25 -7.27 13.94
CA THR A 78 -10.48 -6.52 12.95
C THR A 78 -9.02 -6.98 12.94
N ALA A 79 -8.40 -7.00 11.77
CA ALA A 79 -6.97 -7.24 11.66
C ALA A 79 -6.19 -6.25 12.54
N HIS A 80 -5.21 -6.73 13.27
CA HIS A 80 -4.42 -5.87 14.15
C HIS A 80 -3.02 -6.43 14.39
N ASN A 81 -2.09 -5.52 14.66
CA ASN A 81 -0.75 -5.82 15.12
C ASN A 81 -0.57 -5.31 16.56
N LYS A 82 -0.14 -6.18 17.48
CA LYS A 82 0.23 -5.77 18.84
C LYS A 82 1.69 -5.37 18.82
N ILE A 83 1.96 -4.10 19.08
CA ILE A 83 3.31 -3.55 19.14
C ILE A 83 3.66 -3.30 20.59
N TYR A 84 4.76 -3.90 21.04
CA TYR A 84 5.30 -3.72 22.37
C TYR A 84 6.48 -2.75 22.31
N LEU A 85 6.81 -2.14 23.46
CA LEU A 85 7.94 -1.23 23.57
C LEU A 85 8.92 -1.79 24.58
N THR A 86 10.24 -1.68 24.29
CA THR A 86 11.28 -1.89 25.30
C THR A 86 11.31 -0.71 26.29
N ASP A 87 12.06 -0.84 27.37
CA ASP A 87 12.25 0.26 28.32
C ASP A 87 12.90 1.49 27.67
N GLU A 88 13.67 1.29 26.59
CA GLU A 88 14.28 2.34 25.78
C GLU A 88 13.31 2.92 24.73
N GLY A 89 12.10 2.35 24.60
CA GLY A 89 11.06 2.79 23.66
C GLY A 89 11.18 2.22 22.25
N GLU A 90 12.03 1.21 22.03
CA GLU A 90 12.12 0.51 20.76
C GLU A 90 10.92 -0.41 20.54
N LYS A 91 10.40 -0.43 19.33
CA LYS A 91 9.28 -1.30 18.94
C LYS A 91 9.76 -2.74 18.76
N TYR A 92 9.01 -3.70 19.30
CA TYR A 92 9.20 -5.12 19.00
C TYR A 92 7.87 -5.85 18.91
N GLU A 93 7.87 -6.98 18.22
CA GLU A 93 6.73 -7.87 18.03
C GLU A 93 7.01 -9.23 18.67
N LYS A 94 5.96 -9.86 19.19
CA LYS A 94 5.97 -11.26 19.64
C LYS A 94 5.42 -12.15 18.55
N SER A 95 5.58 -13.45 18.66
CA SER A 95 5.10 -14.43 17.67
C SER A 95 3.58 -14.38 17.45
N ASP A 96 2.81 -13.87 18.41
CA ASP A 96 1.36 -13.73 18.37
C ASP A 96 0.89 -12.26 18.18
N SER A 97 1.80 -11.39 17.75
CA SER A 97 1.49 -9.95 17.58
C SER A 97 0.49 -9.72 16.46
N TRP A 98 0.64 -10.39 15.33
CA TRP A 98 -0.25 -10.21 14.19
C TRP A 98 -1.50 -11.09 14.25
N THR A 99 -2.64 -10.49 13.98
CA THR A 99 -3.94 -11.17 13.83
C THR A 99 -4.59 -10.72 12.52
N ASN A 100 -4.82 -11.66 11.60
CA ASN A 100 -5.49 -11.37 10.31
C ASN A 100 -6.95 -10.95 10.47
N GLY A 101 -7.63 -11.46 11.51
CA GLY A 101 -9.05 -11.22 11.72
C GLY A 101 -9.90 -11.54 10.49
N VAL A 102 -11.05 -10.87 10.39
CA VAL A 102 -11.99 -11.03 9.28
C VAL A 102 -11.46 -10.56 7.91
N TYR A 103 -10.35 -9.86 7.88
CA TYR A 103 -9.68 -9.49 6.63
C TYR A 103 -9.30 -10.73 5.80
N ALA A 104 -8.77 -11.77 6.44
CA ALA A 104 -8.37 -13.00 5.76
C ALA A 104 -9.53 -13.73 5.07
N GLU A 105 -10.76 -13.45 5.46
CA GLU A 105 -11.98 -14.08 4.94
C GLU A 105 -12.63 -13.30 3.80
N PHE A 106 -12.19 -12.05 3.55
CA PHE A 106 -12.75 -11.23 2.48
C PHE A 106 -12.53 -11.88 1.11
N ARG A 107 -13.62 -12.00 0.34
CA ARG A 107 -13.57 -12.47 -1.05
C ARG A 107 -14.35 -11.51 -1.94
N LEU A 108 -13.79 -11.25 -3.12
CA LEU A 108 -14.44 -10.42 -4.14
C LEU A 108 -15.71 -11.11 -4.67
N SER A 109 -16.84 -10.43 -4.52
CA SER A 109 -18.09 -10.80 -5.19
C SER A 109 -18.14 -10.20 -6.60
N GLU A 110 -19.10 -10.63 -7.43
CA GLU A 110 -19.36 -10.02 -8.74
C GLU A 110 -19.64 -8.51 -8.63
N GLU A 111 -20.39 -8.09 -7.61
CA GLU A 111 -20.66 -6.67 -7.34
C GLU A 111 -19.38 -5.89 -7.01
N ASN A 112 -18.46 -6.49 -6.24
CA ASN A 112 -17.15 -5.88 -5.95
C ASN A 112 -16.31 -5.75 -7.22
N ILE A 113 -16.33 -6.76 -8.09
CA ILE A 113 -15.60 -6.76 -9.36
C ILE A 113 -16.12 -5.66 -10.28
N GLU A 114 -17.45 -5.54 -10.45
CA GLU A 114 -18.04 -4.47 -11.25
C GLU A 114 -17.72 -3.08 -10.66
N TYR A 115 -17.73 -2.96 -9.34
CA TYR A 115 -17.33 -1.72 -8.68
C TYR A 115 -15.84 -1.39 -8.93
N MET A 116 -14.92 -2.37 -8.84
CA MET A 116 -13.49 -2.19 -9.15
C MET A 116 -13.27 -1.64 -10.56
N LYS A 117 -14.02 -2.10 -11.55
CA LYS A 117 -13.91 -1.68 -12.96
C LYS A 117 -14.25 -0.19 -13.18
N THR A 118 -14.85 0.49 -12.21
CA THR A 118 -15.21 1.91 -12.29
C THR A 118 -14.08 2.87 -11.87
N PHE A 119 -12.92 2.34 -11.47
CA PHE A 119 -11.78 3.11 -10.98
C PHE A 119 -10.70 3.29 -12.04
N ASP A 120 -9.94 4.39 -11.92
CA ASP A 120 -8.74 4.63 -12.75
C ASP A 120 -7.57 3.75 -12.30
N ALA A 121 -7.47 3.47 -10.98
CA ALA A 121 -6.49 2.54 -10.43
C ALA A 121 -7.03 1.74 -9.26
N VAL A 122 -6.47 0.53 -9.09
CA VAL A 122 -6.62 -0.33 -7.92
C VAL A 122 -5.24 -0.54 -7.31
N ALA A 123 -5.08 -0.25 -6.03
CA ALA A 123 -3.88 -0.52 -5.26
C ALA A 123 -4.13 -1.70 -4.31
N SER A 124 -3.26 -2.70 -4.35
CA SER A 124 -3.36 -3.91 -3.51
C SER A 124 -1.97 -4.42 -3.15
N THR A 125 -1.91 -5.51 -2.38
CA THR A 125 -0.67 -6.12 -1.92
C THR A 125 -0.59 -7.59 -2.32
N PHE A 126 0.63 -8.13 -2.37
CA PHE A 126 0.89 -9.55 -2.65
C PHE A 126 0.24 -10.48 -1.62
N ASN A 127 0.12 -10.04 -0.37
CA ASN A 127 -0.46 -10.82 0.73
C ASN A 127 -2.00 -10.73 0.80
N ASP A 128 -2.64 -9.98 -0.12
CA ASP A 128 -4.11 -9.89 -0.12
C ASP A 128 -4.77 -11.25 -0.41
N PRO A 129 -5.80 -11.66 0.35
CA PRO A 129 -6.50 -12.92 0.10
C PRO A 129 -7.14 -13.01 -1.29
N ASN A 130 -7.33 -11.90 -1.98
CA ASN A 130 -7.84 -11.83 -3.35
C ASN A 130 -6.73 -11.57 -4.39
N PHE A 131 -5.45 -11.67 -4.04
CA PHE A 131 -4.33 -11.35 -4.93
C PHE A 131 -4.51 -11.95 -6.34
N LYS A 132 -4.66 -13.29 -6.44
CA LYS A 132 -4.82 -13.97 -7.74
C LYS A 132 -6.10 -13.55 -8.46
N HIS A 133 -7.20 -13.40 -7.72
CA HIS A 133 -8.48 -12.98 -8.30
C HIS A 133 -8.41 -11.54 -8.83
N THR A 134 -7.71 -10.64 -8.14
CA THR A 134 -7.46 -9.27 -8.61
C THR A 134 -6.67 -9.25 -9.92
N LEU A 135 -5.66 -10.12 -10.07
CA LEU A 135 -4.93 -10.27 -11.34
C LEU A 135 -5.85 -10.75 -12.48
N ASP A 136 -6.74 -11.71 -12.19
CA ASP A 136 -7.68 -12.23 -13.19
C ASP A 136 -8.70 -11.16 -13.61
N VAL A 137 -9.22 -10.37 -12.67
CA VAL A 137 -10.08 -9.22 -12.98
C VAL A 137 -9.35 -8.21 -13.84
N ARG A 138 -8.08 -7.87 -13.51
CA ARG A 138 -7.29 -6.89 -14.27
C ARG A 138 -7.06 -7.30 -15.72
N ARG A 139 -6.88 -8.58 -16.01
CA ARG A 139 -6.71 -9.06 -17.40
C ARG A 139 -7.90 -8.72 -18.31
N ASN A 140 -9.08 -8.48 -17.72
CA ASN A 140 -10.33 -8.19 -18.41
C ASN A 140 -10.88 -6.78 -18.08
N ALA A 141 -10.07 -5.91 -17.51
CA ALA A 141 -10.46 -4.56 -17.09
C ALA A 141 -9.41 -3.52 -17.47
N HIS A 142 -9.77 -2.24 -17.39
CA HIS A 142 -8.93 -1.14 -17.89
C HIS A 142 -8.33 -0.25 -16.79
N PHE A 143 -8.53 -0.55 -15.49
CA PHE A 143 -7.89 0.19 -14.42
C PHE A 143 -6.38 -0.13 -14.36
N LEU A 144 -5.57 0.82 -13.93
CA LEU A 144 -4.18 0.58 -13.60
C LEU A 144 -4.09 -0.26 -12.31
N LEU A 145 -3.42 -1.42 -12.36
CA LEU A 145 -3.18 -2.24 -11.17
C LEU A 145 -1.80 -1.94 -10.58
N SER A 146 -1.81 -1.39 -9.37
CA SER A 146 -0.64 -1.22 -8.52
C SER A 146 -0.59 -2.33 -7.48
N MET A 147 0.51 -3.08 -7.46
CA MET A 147 0.69 -4.21 -6.55
C MET A 147 1.97 -4.05 -5.75
N ASP A 148 1.84 -4.02 -4.42
CA ASP A 148 2.99 -3.97 -3.52
C ASP A 148 3.35 -5.38 -3.04
N PHE A 149 4.60 -5.77 -3.29
CA PHE A 149 5.19 -7.04 -2.86
C PHE A 149 5.91 -6.94 -1.50
N LEU A 150 5.74 -5.79 -0.83
CA LEU A 150 6.27 -5.53 0.51
C LEU A 150 7.81 -5.72 0.54
N ASP A 151 8.30 -6.46 1.52
CA ASP A 151 9.73 -6.78 1.72
C ASP A 151 10.08 -8.23 1.32
N HIS A 152 9.17 -8.90 0.59
CA HIS A 152 9.42 -10.26 0.13
C HIS A 152 10.59 -10.31 -0.86
N ALA A 153 11.48 -11.29 -0.68
CA ALA A 153 12.54 -11.52 -1.63
C ALA A 153 11.96 -11.95 -2.99
N PRO A 154 12.43 -11.37 -4.11
CA PRO A 154 11.98 -11.71 -5.45
C PRO A 154 12.12 -13.20 -5.76
N LYS A 155 11.13 -13.74 -6.49
CA LYS A 155 11.09 -15.15 -6.91
C LYS A 155 10.74 -15.22 -8.40
N ASP A 156 11.34 -16.16 -9.11
CA ASP A 156 11.10 -16.36 -10.56
C ASP A 156 9.63 -16.64 -10.88
N GLU A 157 8.91 -17.33 -9.99
CA GLU A 157 7.47 -17.61 -10.16
C GLU A 157 6.59 -16.35 -10.29
N TRP A 158 7.06 -15.19 -9.84
CA TRP A 158 6.35 -13.92 -9.94
C TRP A 158 6.19 -13.43 -11.38
N GLU A 159 7.04 -13.92 -12.29
CA GLU A 159 6.92 -13.62 -13.72
C GLU A 159 5.53 -13.95 -14.29
N ASN A 160 4.82 -14.93 -13.70
CA ASN A 160 3.46 -15.28 -14.09
C ASN A 160 2.42 -14.19 -13.75
N TYR A 161 2.74 -13.26 -12.87
CA TYR A 161 1.85 -12.20 -12.41
C TYR A 161 1.99 -10.90 -13.19
N PHE A 162 3.19 -10.59 -13.67
CA PHE A 162 3.54 -9.32 -14.30
C PHE A 162 2.67 -8.95 -15.52
N PRO A 163 2.17 -9.87 -16.36
CA PRO A 163 1.27 -9.48 -17.46
C PRO A 163 -0.04 -8.79 -17.02
N ALA A 164 -0.42 -8.92 -15.73
CA ALA A 164 -1.59 -8.27 -15.18
C ALA A 164 -1.25 -7.07 -14.26
N ILE A 165 0.02 -6.77 -14.02
CA ILE A 165 0.46 -5.71 -13.10
C ILE A 165 1.03 -4.54 -13.90
N ASP A 166 0.49 -3.34 -13.70
CA ASP A 166 1.00 -2.13 -14.34
C ASP A 166 2.13 -1.49 -13.52
N LEU A 167 1.95 -1.42 -12.19
CA LEU A 167 2.93 -0.90 -11.24
C LEU A 167 3.27 -1.98 -10.21
N PHE A 168 4.51 -2.39 -10.18
CA PHE A 168 5.06 -3.29 -9.19
C PHE A 168 5.88 -2.48 -8.18
N PHE A 169 5.57 -2.62 -6.91
CA PHE A 169 6.34 -2.03 -5.82
C PHE A 169 6.97 -3.10 -4.93
N ILE A 170 8.15 -2.79 -4.42
CA ILE A 170 8.86 -3.63 -3.46
C ILE A 170 9.72 -2.74 -2.54
N SER A 171 9.77 -3.08 -1.25
CA SER A 171 10.79 -2.57 -0.33
C SER A 171 12.08 -3.31 -0.62
N GLY A 172 12.91 -2.72 -1.47
CA GLY A 172 13.97 -3.44 -2.14
C GLY A 172 15.34 -3.31 -1.47
N LYS A 173 16.25 -4.07 -2.04
CA LYS A 173 17.67 -3.98 -1.79
C LYS A 173 18.37 -3.76 -3.14
N ASN A 174 19.53 -3.12 -3.14
CA ASN A 174 20.30 -2.90 -4.36
C ASN A 174 20.59 -4.19 -5.14
N GLU A 175 20.71 -5.32 -4.45
CA GLU A 175 20.91 -6.65 -5.06
C GLU A 175 19.76 -7.11 -5.97
N TYR A 176 18.54 -6.53 -5.82
CA TYR A 176 17.40 -6.87 -6.67
C TYR A 176 17.41 -6.12 -8.02
N SER A 177 18.17 -5.03 -8.13
CA SER A 177 18.21 -4.17 -9.31
C SER A 177 18.47 -4.89 -10.63
N PRO A 178 19.44 -5.82 -10.74
CA PRO A 178 19.66 -6.53 -12.01
C PRO A 178 18.47 -7.38 -12.45
N LEU A 179 17.76 -8.00 -11.47
CA LEU A 179 16.60 -8.82 -11.74
C LEU A 179 15.39 -7.98 -12.16
N LEU A 180 15.12 -6.86 -11.45
CA LEU A 180 14.02 -5.96 -11.78
C LEU A 180 14.22 -5.34 -13.18
N LYS A 181 15.46 -4.97 -13.52
CA LYS A 181 15.82 -4.48 -14.86
C LYS A 181 15.51 -5.54 -15.92
N LYS A 182 16.00 -6.78 -15.75
CA LYS A 182 15.73 -7.90 -16.65
C LYS A 182 14.22 -8.13 -16.84
N TRP A 183 13.45 -8.10 -15.77
CA TRP A 183 11.99 -8.23 -15.86
C TRP A 183 11.34 -7.08 -16.61
N SER A 184 11.84 -5.85 -16.44
CA SER A 184 11.30 -4.68 -17.14
C SER A 184 11.57 -4.69 -18.65
N GLU A 185 12.58 -5.43 -19.11
CA GLU A 185 12.84 -5.66 -20.55
C GLU A 185 11.82 -6.62 -21.17
N LYS A 186 11.29 -7.54 -20.35
CA LYS A 186 10.40 -8.61 -20.80
C LYS A 186 8.92 -8.25 -20.64
N TYR A 187 8.58 -7.49 -19.60
CA TYR A 187 7.19 -7.19 -19.23
C TYR A 187 6.88 -5.70 -19.29
N ASN A 188 5.66 -5.37 -19.71
CA ASN A 188 5.18 -3.98 -19.72
C ASN A 188 4.77 -3.48 -18.32
N THR A 189 5.42 -3.94 -17.28
CA THR A 189 5.26 -3.52 -15.89
C THR A 189 6.29 -2.46 -15.57
N LEU A 190 5.91 -1.43 -14.82
CA LEU A 190 6.86 -0.50 -14.21
C LEU A 190 7.26 -1.06 -12.85
N PHE A 191 8.53 -1.44 -12.71
CA PHE A 191 9.09 -1.99 -11.47
C PHE A 191 9.69 -0.88 -10.63
N VAL A 192 9.22 -0.70 -9.41
CA VAL A 192 9.68 0.33 -8.47
C VAL A 192 10.20 -0.31 -7.20
N SER A 193 11.44 -0.01 -6.85
CA SER A 193 12.08 -0.45 -5.62
C SER A 193 12.38 0.75 -4.73
N THR A 194 11.82 0.76 -3.52
CA THR A 194 12.15 1.76 -2.49
C THR A 194 13.32 1.28 -1.67
N LEU A 195 14.32 2.14 -1.44
CA LEU A 195 15.59 1.82 -0.82
C LEU A 195 15.81 2.59 0.49
N GLY A 196 14.73 2.99 1.15
CA GLY A 196 14.75 3.76 2.40
C GLY A 196 15.52 5.09 2.24
N ALA A 197 16.53 5.32 3.06
CA ALA A 197 17.36 6.53 3.01
C ALA A 197 18.14 6.72 1.68
N HIS A 198 18.26 5.67 0.88
CA HIS A 198 18.93 5.72 -0.44
C HIS A 198 17.97 6.08 -1.59
N GLY A 199 16.71 6.42 -1.27
CA GLY A 199 15.72 6.84 -2.26
C GLY A 199 14.99 5.68 -2.92
N SER A 200 14.86 5.73 -4.24
CA SER A 200 14.16 4.70 -5.02
C SER A 200 14.75 4.56 -6.41
N ILE A 201 14.58 3.37 -6.98
CA ILE A 201 14.96 3.06 -8.36
C ILE A 201 13.72 2.47 -9.05
N ALA A 202 13.51 2.84 -10.30
CA ALA A 202 12.46 2.25 -11.13
C ALA A 202 13.00 1.77 -12.46
N TYR A 203 12.38 0.74 -13.02
CA TYR A 203 12.76 0.14 -14.30
C TYR A 203 11.53 0.01 -15.21
N LYS A 204 11.67 0.49 -16.44
CA LYS A 204 10.64 0.36 -17.49
C LYS A 204 11.33 0.15 -18.85
N ASN A 205 10.99 -0.94 -19.55
CA ASN A 205 11.58 -1.28 -20.84
C ASN A 205 13.13 -1.31 -20.82
N GLY A 206 13.73 -1.82 -19.74
CA GLY A 206 15.19 -1.85 -19.54
C GLY A 206 15.83 -0.52 -19.15
N ILE A 207 15.07 0.58 -19.16
CA ILE A 207 15.55 1.91 -18.76
C ILE A 207 15.44 2.06 -17.24
N GLU A 208 16.52 2.54 -16.63
CA GLU A 208 16.59 2.84 -15.20
C GLU A 208 16.28 4.30 -14.93
N TYR A 209 15.49 4.51 -13.89
CA TYR A 209 15.17 5.81 -13.33
C TYR A 209 15.56 5.80 -11.84
N SER A 210 16.20 6.84 -11.36
CA SER A 210 16.58 6.97 -9.95
C SER A 210 16.07 8.27 -9.36
N CYS A 211 15.69 8.23 -8.08
CA CYS A 211 15.26 9.38 -7.32
C CYS A 211 15.85 9.30 -5.92
N GLU A 212 16.56 10.34 -5.51
CA GLU A 212 17.10 10.44 -4.17
C GLU A 212 15.97 10.58 -3.12
N ALA A 213 16.25 10.10 -1.90
CA ALA A 213 15.35 10.35 -0.78
C ALA A 213 15.33 11.85 -0.43
N VAL A 214 14.16 12.36 -0.11
CA VAL A 214 14.05 13.71 0.49
C VAL A 214 14.62 13.65 1.90
N LYS A 215 15.64 14.45 2.16
CA LYS A 215 16.28 14.52 3.48
C LYS A 215 15.31 15.07 4.52
N VAL A 216 15.24 14.40 5.67
CA VAL A 216 14.50 14.85 6.84
C VAL A 216 15.49 15.14 7.97
N GLU A 217 15.20 16.15 8.79
CA GLU A 217 16.06 16.51 9.93
C GLU A 217 16.11 15.40 10.97
N LYS A 218 14.98 14.73 11.21
CA LYS A 218 14.85 13.64 12.17
C LYS A 218 13.82 12.62 11.68
N VAL A 219 14.19 11.36 11.70
CA VAL A 219 13.24 10.24 11.53
C VAL A 219 12.56 9.98 12.86
N VAL A 220 11.23 10.11 12.90
CA VAL A 220 10.40 9.86 14.08
C VAL A 220 9.84 8.44 14.05
N ASP A 221 9.25 8.05 12.91
CA ASP A 221 8.67 6.73 12.70
C ASP A 221 8.72 6.37 11.21
N THR A 222 9.00 5.12 10.87
CA THR A 222 9.05 4.64 9.48
C THR A 222 7.77 3.93 9.05
N THR A 223 6.79 3.79 9.95
CA THR A 223 5.51 3.12 9.68
C THR A 223 4.78 3.78 8.53
N GLY A 224 4.35 3.00 7.54
CA GLY A 224 3.57 3.48 6.39
C GLY A 224 4.32 4.33 5.36
N CYS A 225 5.66 4.49 5.47
CA CYS A 225 6.45 5.25 4.49
C CYS A 225 6.35 4.67 3.07
N GLY A 226 6.37 3.33 2.93
CA GLY A 226 6.18 2.64 1.66
C GLY A 226 4.80 2.90 1.07
N ASP A 227 3.76 2.74 1.89
CA ASP A 227 2.37 3.01 1.49
C ASP A 227 2.17 4.48 1.08
N SER A 228 2.79 5.39 1.84
CA SER A 228 2.76 6.83 1.55
C SER A 228 3.45 7.17 0.24
N TYR A 229 4.61 6.55 -0.04
CA TYR A 229 5.29 6.65 -1.31
C TYR A 229 4.40 6.14 -2.45
N GLN A 230 3.85 4.92 -2.31
CA GLN A 230 3.02 4.28 -3.32
C GLN A 230 1.78 5.12 -3.65
N GLY A 231 1.05 5.61 -2.64
CA GLY A 231 -0.17 6.38 -2.85
C GLY A 231 0.07 7.66 -3.65
N ALA A 232 1.08 8.46 -3.29
CA ALA A 232 1.43 9.68 -4.01
C ALA A 232 1.97 9.38 -5.42
N PHE A 233 2.77 8.32 -5.57
CA PHE A 233 3.27 7.86 -6.86
C PHE A 233 2.13 7.52 -7.82
N ILE A 234 1.16 6.70 -7.39
CA ILE A 234 0.01 6.28 -8.22
C ILE A 234 -0.75 7.50 -8.75
N VAL A 235 -1.05 8.46 -7.87
CA VAL A 235 -1.82 9.67 -8.26
C VAL A 235 -1.06 10.49 -9.28
N ASP A 236 0.22 10.75 -9.04
CA ASP A 236 1.05 11.55 -9.96
C ASP A 236 1.23 10.86 -11.30
N TYR A 237 1.51 9.55 -11.30
CA TYR A 237 1.67 8.75 -12.51
C TYR A 237 0.38 8.70 -13.36
N LEU A 238 -0.79 8.55 -12.74
CA LEU A 238 -2.08 8.59 -13.43
C LEU A 238 -2.37 9.93 -14.12
N ILE A 239 -1.83 11.01 -13.60
CA ILE A 239 -2.07 12.36 -14.12
C ILE A 239 -1.05 12.72 -15.21
N ASN A 240 0.22 12.47 -14.95
CA ASN A 240 1.32 13.00 -15.75
C ASN A 240 1.94 11.95 -16.69
N GLY A 241 1.82 10.65 -16.37
CA GLY A 241 2.48 9.56 -17.10
C GLY A 241 4.02 9.58 -17.00
N ASP A 242 4.59 10.48 -16.17
CA ASP A 242 6.03 10.66 -16.00
C ASP A 242 6.55 9.93 -14.77
N ILE A 243 7.49 9.01 -14.99
CA ILE A 243 8.05 8.15 -13.94
C ILE A 243 8.83 8.96 -12.90
N LEU A 244 9.68 9.90 -13.34
CA LEU A 244 10.50 10.68 -12.42
C LEU A 244 9.65 11.66 -11.60
N SER A 245 8.59 12.24 -12.19
CA SER A 245 7.61 13.05 -11.46
C SER A 245 6.94 12.23 -10.37
N ALA A 246 6.46 11.03 -10.70
CA ALA A 246 5.81 10.13 -9.76
C ALA A 246 6.75 9.68 -8.63
N MET A 247 8.01 9.35 -8.94
CA MET A 247 9.03 9.02 -7.94
C MET A 247 9.29 10.18 -6.97
N LYS A 248 9.37 11.42 -7.46
CA LYS A 248 9.54 12.63 -6.64
C LYS A 248 8.33 12.87 -5.75
N ALA A 249 7.11 12.67 -6.27
CA ALA A 249 5.87 12.78 -5.49
C ALA A 249 5.85 11.74 -4.36
N GLY A 250 6.21 10.49 -4.65
CA GLY A 250 6.37 9.42 -3.67
C GLY A 250 7.39 9.74 -2.59
N SER A 251 8.61 10.14 -2.98
CA SER A 251 9.68 10.51 -2.04
C SER A 251 9.28 11.68 -1.13
N LYS A 252 8.59 12.68 -1.66
CA LYS A 252 8.07 13.80 -0.87
C LYS A 252 7.01 13.35 0.12
N SER A 253 6.08 12.49 -0.28
CA SER A 253 5.05 11.96 0.62
C SER A 253 5.66 11.14 1.74
N ALA A 254 6.59 10.23 1.43
CA ALA A 254 7.29 9.42 2.41
C ALA A 254 8.08 10.29 3.43
N SER A 255 8.71 11.37 2.98
CA SER A 255 9.45 12.26 3.89
C SER A 255 8.55 12.96 4.90
N VAL A 256 7.31 13.27 4.55
CA VAL A 256 6.33 13.82 5.48
C VAL A 256 5.93 12.77 6.51
N THR A 257 5.70 11.53 6.09
CA THR A 257 5.37 10.41 6.99
C THR A 257 6.47 10.14 8.01
N LEU A 258 7.74 10.23 7.62
CA LEU A 258 8.89 10.07 8.53
C LEU A 258 8.95 11.08 9.69
N SER A 259 8.24 12.22 9.59
CA SER A 259 8.35 13.32 10.54
C SER A 259 7.40 13.23 11.74
N HIS A 260 6.52 12.23 11.79
CA HIS A 260 5.54 12.04 12.87
C HIS A 260 5.37 10.56 13.25
N VAL A 261 4.71 10.30 14.37
CA VAL A 261 4.37 8.93 14.81
C VAL A 261 3.15 8.44 14.02
N GLY A 262 3.19 7.18 13.58
CA GLY A 262 2.15 6.55 12.78
C GLY A 262 2.26 6.84 11.29
N ALA A 263 1.40 6.22 10.47
CA ALA A 263 1.51 6.24 9.01
C ALA A 263 0.99 7.54 8.34
N PHE A 264 0.28 8.44 9.08
CA PHE A 264 -0.36 9.63 8.48
C PHE A 264 -0.72 10.72 9.48
#